data_6349d41b3ff513876c98478b09b7db67
#
_entry.id   6349d41b3ff513876c98478b09b7db67
#
_cell.length_a   1.000
_cell.length_b   1.000
_cell.length_c   1.000
_cell.angle_alpha   90.00
_cell.angle_beta   90.00
_cell.angle_gamma   90.00
#
_symmetry.space_group_name_H-M   'P 1'
#
loop_
_entity.id
_entity.type
_entity.pdbx_description
1 polymer ?
#
loop_
_entity_poly.entity_id
_entity_poly.type
_entity_poly.pdbx_seq_one_letter_code
_entity_poly.pdbx_strand_id
1 'polypeptide(L)'
;MKNRLFAAIASLAIIVAGCEAQTPSSAPSNWTVSSGMPPRWPSGLQAAPDAPPRIVRIWLSTLVIAPGSTLDGAIATTTNVASVEVRTAAFSINSLHVAPGQFRFHTRVLELPPLARLHTYTLDVIARNTAGVAQVEQAPLEMK
;
A
#
# COMPACT_ATOMS: atom_id res chain seq x y z
N MET A 1 60.66 -42.44 -22.61
CA MET A 1 59.24 -42.50 -22.26
C MET A 1 59.06 -41.67 -21.00
N LYS A 2 58.55 -40.43 -21.08
CA LYS A 2 58.37 -39.51 -19.94
C LYS A 2 56.89 -39.12 -19.93
N ASN A 3 56.12 -39.69 -18.99
CA ASN A 3 54.76 -39.33 -18.73
C ASN A 3 54.71 -38.00 -17.96
N ARG A 4 54.13 -36.97 -18.56
CA ARG A 4 53.78 -35.72 -17.85
C ARG A 4 52.32 -35.78 -17.45
N LEU A 5 52.12 -35.89 -16.16
CA LEU A 5 50.81 -35.77 -15.52
C LEU A 5 50.49 -34.24 -15.42
N PHE A 6 49.45 -33.78 -16.13
CA PHE A 6 48.91 -32.46 -15.94
C PHE A 6 47.79 -32.52 -14.86
N ALA A 7 48.09 -31.93 -13.71
CA ALA A 7 47.09 -31.72 -12.68
C ALA A 7 46.28 -30.44 -13.03
N ALA A 8 45.00 -30.62 -13.35
CA ALA A 8 44.06 -29.50 -13.52
C ALA A 8 43.55 -29.08 -12.16
N ILE A 9 43.91 -27.86 -11.75
CA ILE A 9 43.38 -27.21 -10.54
C ILE A 9 42.08 -26.54 -10.96
N ALA A 10 40.93 -27.08 -10.53
CA ALA A 10 39.62 -26.47 -10.67
C ALA A 10 39.44 -25.41 -9.58
N SER A 11 39.51 -24.13 -9.94
CA SER A 11 39.20 -23.03 -9.05
C SER A 11 37.69 -22.92 -8.90
N LEU A 12 37.19 -23.24 -7.70
CA LEU A 12 35.79 -23.07 -7.32
C LEU A 12 35.56 -21.61 -6.94
N ALA A 13 34.97 -20.81 -7.82
CA ALA A 13 34.54 -19.45 -7.52
C ALA A 13 33.26 -19.50 -6.68
N ILE A 14 33.36 -19.17 -5.39
CA ILE A 14 32.20 -18.99 -4.51
C ILE A 14 31.61 -17.61 -4.83
N ILE A 15 30.48 -17.59 -5.52
CA ILE A 15 29.65 -16.37 -5.69
C ILE A 15 28.90 -16.17 -4.38
N VAL A 16 29.38 -15.28 -3.54
CA VAL A 16 28.62 -14.78 -2.40
C VAL A 16 27.56 -13.84 -2.95
N ALA A 17 26.33 -14.32 -3.10
CA ALA A 17 25.17 -13.48 -3.36
C ALA A 17 24.94 -12.60 -2.12
N GLY A 18 25.41 -11.35 -2.18
CA GLY A 18 25.09 -10.36 -1.19
C GLY A 18 23.56 -10.11 -1.19
N CYS A 19 22.87 -10.50 -0.12
CA CYS A 19 21.57 -9.94 0.21
C CYS A 19 21.77 -8.45 0.50
N GLU A 20 21.62 -7.62 -0.52
CA GLU A 20 21.42 -6.19 -0.29
C GLU A 20 20.09 -6.05 0.46
N ALA A 21 20.18 -5.76 1.74
CA ALA A 21 19.05 -5.27 2.51
C ALA A 21 18.57 -3.99 1.82
N GLN A 22 17.42 -4.06 1.14
CA GLN A 22 16.75 -2.90 0.61
C GLN A 22 16.41 -2.00 1.79
N THR A 23 17.19 -0.96 1.99
CA THR A 23 16.82 0.18 2.83
C THR A 23 15.46 0.66 2.32
N PRO A 24 14.44 0.79 3.20
CA PRO A 24 13.16 1.33 2.79
C PRO A 24 13.44 2.74 2.26
N SER A 25 13.31 2.88 0.94
CA SER A 25 13.34 4.18 0.29
C SER A 25 12.21 4.99 0.91
N SER A 26 12.53 6.05 1.61
CA SER A 26 11.56 7.04 2.09
C SER A 26 11.04 7.84 0.89
N ALA A 27 10.28 7.16 0.02
CA ALA A 27 9.48 7.81 -0.99
C ALA A 27 8.50 8.75 -0.26
N PRO A 28 8.26 9.97 -0.77
CA PRO A 28 7.29 10.87 -0.17
C PRO A 28 5.96 10.12 -0.05
N SER A 29 5.41 10.10 1.16
CA SER A 29 4.15 9.43 1.43
C SER A 29 3.06 10.02 0.53
N ASN A 30 2.36 9.18 -0.23
CA ASN A 30 1.27 9.59 -1.12
C ASN A 30 -0.01 9.93 -0.35
N TRP A 31 0.06 10.07 0.97
CA TRP A 31 -1.09 10.35 1.81
C TRP A 31 -0.99 11.71 2.50
N THR A 32 -2.14 12.34 2.71
CA THR A 32 -2.31 13.59 3.42
C THR A 32 -3.43 13.46 4.45
N VAL A 33 -3.32 14.21 5.54
CA VAL A 33 -4.30 14.21 6.63
C VAL A 33 -4.81 15.61 6.87
N SER A 34 -6.12 15.75 6.93
CA SER A 34 -6.77 16.99 7.37
C SER A 34 -8.17 16.69 7.87
N SER A 35 -8.58 17.36 8.93
CA SER A 35 -9.99 17.35 9.34
C SER A 35 -10.84 18.13 8.33
N GLY A 36 -12.04 17.64 8.04
CA GLY A 36 -12.98 18.31 7.16
C GLY A 36 -13.41 17.46 5.96
N MET A 37 -13.89 18.12 4.90
CA MET A 37 -14.33 17.41 3.69
C MET A 37 -13.14 16.89 2.89
N PRO A 38 -13.27 15.70 2.24
CA PRO A 38 -12.25 15.21 1.36
C PRO A 38 -11.99 16.20 0.21
N PRO A 39 -10.72 16.33 -0.22
CA PRO A 39 -10.38 17.23 -1.31
C PRO A 39 -11.12 16.85 -2.59
N ARG A 40 -11.47 17.83 -3.41
CA ARG A 40 -11.87 17.60 -4.78
C ARG A 40 -10.60 17.43 -5.61
N TRP A 41 -10.35 16.21 -6.01
CA TRP A 41 -9.25 15.94 -6.93
C TRP A 41 -9.73 15.99 -8.38
N PRO A 42 -8.84 16.35 -9.31
CA PRO A 42 -9.12 16.20 -10.73
C PRO A 42 -9.38 14.72 -11.03
N SER A 43 -9.97 14.46 -12.19
CA SER A 43 -10.17 13.09 -12.68
C SER A 43 -8.88 12.28 -12.56
N GLY A 44 -9.01 10.98 -12.30
CA GLY A 44 -7.87 10.09 -12.15
C GLY A 44 -6.90 10.16 -13.33
N LEU A 45 -5.64 9.90 -13.04
CA LEU A 45 -4.59 9.86 -14.06
C LEU A 45 -4.93 8.78 -15.11
N GLN A 46 -4.98 9.18 -16.40
CA GLN A 46 -5.28 8.26 -17.50
C GLN A 46 -4.25 7.13 -17.57
N ALA A 47 -4.73 5.91 -17.71
CA ALA A 47 -3.91 4.72 -17.92
C ALA A 47 -4.60 3.73 -18.84
N ALA A 48 -3.82 2.96 -19.59
CA ALA A 48 -4.32 1.86 -20.39
C ALA A 48 -4.96 0.78 -19.49
N PRO A 49 -5.99 0.05 -19.97
CA PRO A 49 -6.70 -0.94 -19.14
C PRO A 49 -5.79 -2.04 -18.56
N ASP A 50 -4.75 -2.42 -19.30
CA ASP A 50 -3.78 -3.46 -18.96
C ASP A 50 -2.55 -2.93 -18.19
N ALA A 51 -2.39 -1.60 -18.09
CA ALA A 51 -1.30 -1.01 -17.33
C ALA A 51 -1.40 -1.36 -15.83
N PRO A 52 -0.27 -1.43 -15.11
CA PRO A 52 -0.30 -1.57 -13.66
C PRO A 52 -1.11 -0.47 -13.00
N PRO A 53 -2.00 -0.79 -12.05
CA PRO A 53 -2.77 0.21 -11.33
C PRO A 53 -1.82 1.07 -10.49
N ARG A 54 -2.16 2.36 -10.27
CA ARG A 54 -1.38 3.24 -9.42
C ARG A 54 -2.27 4.03 -8.47
N ILE A 55 -1.88 4.07 -7.20
CA ILE A 55 -2.43 4.98 -6.21
C ILE A 55 -1.65 6.29 -6.34
N VAL A 56 -2.34 7.37 -6.65
CA VAL A 56 -1.75 8.70 -6.87
C VAL A 56 -1.71 9.49 -5.58
N ARG A 57 -2.83 9.47 -4.83
CA ARG A 57 -2.95 10.14 -3.53
C ARG A 57 -3.99 9.45 -2.66
N ILE A 58 -3.76 9.54 -1.35
CA ILE A 58 -4.67 9.13 -0.30
C ILE A 58 -4.91 10.34 0.60
N TRP A 59 -6.17 10.62 0.92
CA TRP A 59 -6.57 11.56 1.95
C TRP A 59 -7.28 10.80 3.07
N LEU A 60 -6.96 11.12 4.31
CA LEU A 60 -7.60 10.59 5.52
C LEU A 60 -8.07 11.75 6.40
N SER A 61 -9.22 11.61 7.02
CA SER A 61 -9.75 12.61 7.96
C SER A 61 -8.89 12.75 9.21
N THR A 62 -8.22 11.67 9.62
CA THR A 62 -7.33 11.62 10.78
C THR A 62 -6.37 10.43 10.68
N LEU A 63 -5.24 10.48 11.37
CA LEU A 63 -4.38 9.32 11.64
C LEU A 63 -4.54 8.80 13.06
N VAL A 64 -5.25 9.54 13.90
CA VAL A 64 -5.52 9.14 15.28
C VAL A 64 -6.99 8.76 15.38
N ILE A 65 -7.24 7.48 15.65
CA ILE A 65 -8.59 6.91 15.74
C ILE A 65 -8.89 6.50 17.18
N ALA A 66 -10.16 6.53 17.54
CA ALA A 66 -10.64 6.03 18.81
C ALA A 66 -11.76 5.00 18.58
N PRO A 67 -11.96 4.05 19.50
CA PRO A 67 -13.09 3.12 19.42
C PRO A 67 -14.41 3.86 19.25
N GLY A 68 -15.23 3.42 18.30
CA GLY A 68 -16.52 4.06 17.98
C GLY A 68 -16.45 5.35 17.17
N SER A 69 -15.26 5.92 16.92
CA SER A 69 -15.09 7.07 16.03
C SER A 69 -15.26 6.69 14.55
N THR A 70 -15.31 7.68 13.67
CA THR A 70 -15.37 7.46 12.23
C THR A 70 -14.04 7.80 11.57
N LEU A 71 -13.72 7.05 10.53
CA LEU A 71 -12.58 7.32 9.64
C LEU A 71 -13.11 7.49 8.22
N ASP A 72 -12.87 8.65 7.65
CA ASP A 72 -13.17 8.98 6.26
C ASP A 72 -11.91 8.99 5.43
N GLY A 73 -12.02 8.52 4.20
CA GLY A 73 -10.91 8.57 3.25
C GLY A 73 -11.37 8.81 1.82
N ALA A 74 -10.48 9.44 1.06
CA ALA A 74 -10.59 9.59 -0.38
C ALA A 74 -9.30 9.15 -1.05
N ILE A 75 -9.41 8.44 -2.18
CA ILE A 75 -8.27 7.83 -2.85
C ILE A 75 -8.35 8.19 -4.33
N ALA A 76 -7.28 8.81 -4.84
CA ALA A 76 -7.09 9.06 -6.26
C ALA A 76 -6.16 7.99 -6.84
N THR A 77 -6.57 7.41 -7.95
CA THR A 77 -5.85 6.33 -8.63
C THR A 77 -5.74 6.62 -10.12
N THR A 78 -5.07 5.75 -10.86
CA THR A 78 -5.19 5.69 -12.32
C THR A 78 -6.59 5.22 -12.72
N THR A 79 -7.04 5.61 -13.93
CA THR A 79 -8.41 5.35 -14.40
C THR A 79 -8.73 3.88 -14.68
N ASN A 80 -7.71 3.03 -14.81
CA ASN A 80 -7.84 1.59 -15.00
C ASN A 80 -8.04 0.79 -13.69
N VAL A 81 -8.08 1.47 -12.53
CA VAL A 81 -8.39 0.81 -11.26
C VAL A 81 -9.87 0.49 -11.19
N ALA A 82 -10.19 -0.79 -11.00
CA ALA A 82 -11.56 -1.29 -10.92
C ALA A 82 -12.09 -1.28 -9.48
N SER A 83 -11.22 -1.51 -8.48
CA SER A 83 -11.60 -1.55 -7.07
C SER A 83 -10.48 -1.07 -6.18
N VAL A 84 -10.85 -0.50 -5.03
CA VAL A 84 -9.95 -0.17 -3.95
C VAL A 84 -10.49 -0.76 -2.66
N GLU A 85 -9.67 -1.59 -2.03
CA GLU A 85 -9.90 -2.16 -0.71
C GLU A 85 -9.06 -1.40 0.31
N VAL A 86 -9.63 -1.09 1.45
CA VAL A 86 -8.94 -0.49 2.60
C VAL A 86 -8.98 -1.49 3.73
N ARG A 87 -7.80 -1.87 4.22
CA ARG A 87 -7.67 -2.96 5.20
C ARG A 87 -6.72 -2.61 6.33
N THR A 88 -7.07 -3.08 7.53
CA THR A 88 -6.19 -3.17 8.69
C THR A 88 -6.19 -4.62 9.21
N ALA A 89 -5.43 -4.91 10.26
CA ALA A 89 -5.51 -6.20 10.94
C ALA A 89 -6.91 -6.51 11.52
N ALA A 90 -7.74 -5.48 11.76
CA ALA A 90 -9.04 -5.61 12.42
C ALA A 90 -10.23 -5.59 11.46
N PHE A 91 -10.12 -4.96 10.30
CA PHE A 91 -11.22 -4.84 9.33
C PHE A 91 -10.74 -4.71 7.90
N SER A 92 -11.63 -5.01 6.96
CA SER A 92 -11.48 -4.76 5.53
C SER A 92 -12.77 -4.21 4.97
N ILE A 93 -12.67 -3.16 4.15
CA ILE A 93 -13.80 -2.54 3.46
C ILE A 93 -13.47 -2.23 2.01
N ASN A 94 -14.44 -2.34 1.13
CA ASN A 94 -14.32 -1.85 -0.24
C ASN A 94 -14.72 -0.39 -0.32
N SER A 95 -13.88 0.42 -0.95
CA SER A 95 -14.16 1.83 -1.19
C SER A 95 -15.22 1.99 -2.28
N LEU A 96 -16.08 3.01 -2.14
CA LEU A 96 -17.06 3.38 -3.14
C LEU A 96 -16.36 4.06 -4.33
N HIS A 97 -16.55 3.55 -5.52
CA HIS A 97 -16.10 4.17 -6.76
C HIS A 97 -17.04 5.35 -7.11
N VAL A 98 -16.53 6.58 -7.06
CA VAL A 98 -17.33 7.79 -7.26
C VAL A 98 -17.15 8.43 -8.64
N ALA A 99 -15.98 8.25 -9.24
CA ALA A 99 -15.65 8.68 -10.60
C ALA A 99 -14.42 7.92 -11.11
N PRO A 100 -14.08 7.93 -12.40
CA PRO A 100 -12.89 7.27 -12.93
C PRO A 100 -11.64 7.66 -12.14
N GLY A 101 -10.99 6.67 -11.51
CA GLY A 101 -9.82 6.87 -10.66
C GLY A 101 -10.08 7.61 -9.34
N GLN A 102 -11.33 7.68 -8.88
CA GLN A 102 -11.69 8.30 -7.62
C GLN A 102 -12.53 7.37 -6.76
N PHE A 103 -12.07 7.13 -5.55
CA PHE A 103 -12.70 6.24 -4.58
C PHE A 103 -12.85 6.96 -3.22
N ARG A 104 -13.88 6.57 -2.48
CA ARG A 104 -14.13 7.07 -1.12
C ARG A 104 -14.53 5.94 -0.19
N PHE A 105 -14.17 6.06 1.05
CA PHE A 105 -14.69 5.19 2.10
C PHE A 105 -15.08 5.99 3.33
N HIS A 106 -16.02 5.43 4.06
CA HIS A 106 -16.46 5.88 5.37
C HIS A 106 -16.63 4.64 6.23
N THR A 107 -15.97 4.60 7.37
CA THR A 107 -16.08 3.44 8.28
C THR A 107 -16.13 3.89 9.74
N ARG A 108 -16.85 3.12 10.53
CA ARG A 108 -16.81 3.26 11.98
C ARG A 108 -15.73 2.33 12.53
N VAL A 109 -14.85 2.89 13.35
CA VAL A 109 -13.81 2.13 14.05
C VAL A 109 -14.50 1.22 15.08
N LEU A 110 -14.20 -0.07 15.00
CA LEU A 110 -14.79 -1.06 15.91
C LEU A 110 -14.35 -0.78 17.36
N GLU A 111 -15.20 -1.15 18.29
CA GLU A 111 -14.84 -1.19 19.69
C GLU A 111 -13.87 -2.35 19.93
N LEU A 112 -12.63 -2.03 20.24
CA LEU A 112 -11.61 -3.02 20.55
C LEU A 112 -11.43 -3.17 22.06
N PRO A 113 -11.09 -4.37 22.53
CA PRO A 113 -10.74 -4.59 23.93
C PRO A 113 -9.63 -3.63 24.39
N PRO A 114 -9.60 -3.23 25.67
CA PRO A 114 -8.60 -2.30 26.20
C PRO A 114 -7.13 -2.66 25.88
N LEU A 115 -6.82 -3.95 25.84
CA LEU A 115 -5.48 -4.45 25.51
C LEU A 115 -5.09 -4.24 24.04
N ALA A 116 -6.04 -4.04 23.15
CA ALA A 116 -5.80 -3.74 21.73
C ALA A 116 -5.74 -2.23 21.44
N ARG A 117 -5.91 -1.39 22.44
CA ARG A 117 -5.74 0.06 22.35
C ARG A 117 -4.27 0.43 22.53
N LEU A 118 -3.90 1.65 22.19
CA LEU A 118 -2.53 2.18 22.30
C LEU A 118 -1.51 1.48 21.40
N HIS A 119 -1.95 1.01 20.24
CA HIS A 119 -1.08 0.45 19.23
C HIS A 119 -1.12 1.26 17.94
N THR A 120 -0.03 1.21 17.21
CA THR A 120 0.01 1.69 15.83
C THR A 120 -0.43 0.56 14.91
N TYR A 121 -1.42 0.83 14.07
CA TYR A 121 -1.91 -0.06 13.05
C TYR A 121 -1.44 0.43 11.69
N THR A 122 -1.32 -0.48 10.74
CA THR A 122 -1.10 -0.14 9.35
C THR A 122 -2.43 -0.19 8.61
N LEU A 123 -2.76 0.88 7.90
CA LEU A 123 -3.86 0.93 6.95
C LEU A 123 -3.30 0.61 5.57
N ASP A 124 -3.62 -0.56 5.04
CA ASP A 124 -3.29 -0.94 3.68
C ASP A 124 -4.39 -0.43 2.73
N VAL A 125 -4.01 0.35 1.73
CA VAL A 125 -4.87 0.76 0.63
C VAL A 125 -4.45 -0.04 -0.59
N ILE A 126 -5.34 -0.90 -1.09
CA ILE A 126 -5.06 -1.88 -2.13
C ILE A 126 -5.89 -1.55 -3.37
N ALA A 127 -5.25 -1.03 -4.41
CA ALA A 127 -5.90 -0.76 -5.70
C ALA A 127 -5.69 -1.93 -6.65
N ARG A 128 -6.77 -2.40 -7.30
CA ARG A 128 -6.73 -3.50 -8.28
C ARG A 128 -7.34 -3.08 -9.60
N ASN A 129 -6.70 -3.46 -10.71
CA ASN A 129 -7.30 -3.35 -12.04
C ASN A 129 -8.18 -4.57 -12.37
N THR A 130 -8.84 -4.56 -13.52
CA THR A 130 -9.70 -5.67 -13.99
C THR A 130 -8.93 -6.97 -14.24
N ALA A 131 -7.62 -6.90 -14.48
CA ALA A 131 -6.76 -8.07 -14.64
C ALA A 131 -6.30 -8.68 -13.30
N GLY A 132 -6.70 -8.09 -12.16
CA GLY A 132 -6.33 -8.55 -10.83
C GLY A 132 -4.95 -8.10 -10.35
N VAL A 133 -4.23 -7.31 -11.16
CA VAL A 133 -2.96 -6.71 -10.73
C VAL A 133 -3.23 -5.68 -9.65
N ALA A 134 -2.45 -5.69 -8.57
CA ALA A 134 -2.64 -4.81 -7.42
C ALA A 134 -1.42 -3.94 -7.14
N GLN A 135 -1.69 -2.74 -6.62
CA GLN A 135 -0.73 -1.90 -5.92
C GLN A 135 -1.21 -1.68 -4.48
N VAL A 136 -0.29 -1.65 -3.53
CA VAL A 136 -0.56 -1.41 -2.11
C VAL A 136 0.22 -0.20 -1.64
N GLU A 137 -0.46 0.71 -0.96
CA GLU A 137 0.12 1.82 -0.23
C GLU A 137 -0.27 1.71 1.24
N GLN A 138 0.60 2.19 2.13
CA GLN A 138 0.43 2.03 3.57
C GLN A 138 0.42 3.39 4.27
N ALA A 139 -0.51 3.56 5.21
CA ALA A 139 -0.55 4.71 6.11
C ALA A 139 -0.58 4.22 7.58
N PRO A 140 0.14 4.88 8.49
CA PRO A 140 0.06 4.56 9.91
C PRO A 140 -1.26 5.07 10.50
N LEU A 141 -1.87 4.28 11.38
CA LEU A 141 -3.00 4.68 12.21
C LEU A 141 -2.65 4.46 13.67
N GLU A 142 -2.78 5.48 14.48
CA GLU A 142 -2.63 5.42 15.94
C GLU A 142 -4.01 5.28 16.58
N MET A 143 -4.18 4.29 17.45
CA MET A 143 -5.41 4.13 18.22
C MET A 143 -5.19 4.65 19.66
N LYS A 144 -6.11 5.47 20.12
CA LYS A 144 -6.15 6.04 21.49
C LYS A 144 -7.36 5.59 22.25
#